data_c9f354284f21d67bd21d87ade8868c2e
#
_entry.id   c9f354284f21d67bd21d87ade8868c2e
#
_cell.length_a   1.000
_cell.length_b   1.000
_cell.length_c   1.000
_cell.angle_alpha   90.00
_cell.angle_beta   90.00
_cell.angle_gamma   90.00
#
_symmetry.space_group_name_H-M   'P 1'
#
loop_
_entity.id
_entity.type
_entity.pdbx_description
1 polymer ?
#
loop_
_entity_poly.entity_id
_entity_poly.type
_entity_poly.pdbx_seq_one_letter_code
_entity_poly.pdbx_strand_id
1 'polypeptide(L)'
;MFSLSTAPDRGAGGAGEGKNGRVSDDAFDEFSFLPLQSADLGLDGPVPRAERLSLELPDGRTLSALRFGDGPPTVTFLHGAGLNAHTWDSTILALGLPALAIDLPGHGDSSWRDDAAYVGPALAPDVAAGMDAWTDSPQLLVGQSLGGLTAAAVAAQRPDLVRELVVIDITPGIDPNGGASQIREFFAGPSDWASREELVDRALSFGLGGTRAAAERGVFLNSRV
;
A
#
# COMPACT_ATOMS: atom_id res chain seq x y z
N MET A 1 -2.16 -4.71 7.66
CA MET A 1 -3.36 -5.15 6.91
C MET A 1 -4.43 -5.46 7.93
N PHE A 2 -5.62 -4.92 7.78
CA PHE A 2 -6.72 -5.15 8.68
C PHE A 2 -7.59 -6.29 8.14
N SER A 3 -8.07 -7.19 9.03
CA SER A 3 -8.97 -8.29 8.70
C SER A 3 -10.39 -7.95 9.14
N LEU A 4 -11.38 -8.39 8.39
CA LEU A 4 -12.78 -8.31 8.77
C LEU A 4 -13.22 -9.68 9.32
N SER A 5 -13.69 -9.70 10.57
CA SER A 5 -14.13 -10.93 11.22
C SER A 5 -15.49 -11.37 10.68
N THR A 6 -15.53 -12.55 10.08
CA THR A 6 -16.78 -13.28 9.83
C THR A 6 -17.11 -14.08 11.07
N ALA A 7 -17.72 -13.46 12.09
CA ALA A 7 -18.24 -14.20 13.23
C ALA A 7 -19.38 -15.15 12.76
N PRO A 8 -19.38 -16.45 13.12
CA PRO A 8 -20.47 -17.32 12.79
C PRO A 8 -21.71 -16.94 13.61
N ASP A 9 -22.78 -16.58 12.92
CA ASP A 9 -24.11 -16.41 13.49
C ASP A 9 -24.54 -17.71 14.21
N ARG A 10 -24.66 -17.66 15.53
CA ARG A 10 -25.22 -18.77 16.32
C ARG A 10 -26.75 -18.72 16.24
N GLY A 11 -27.22 -19.52 15.36
CA GLY A 11 -28.49 -19.78 14.90
C GLY A 11 -29.69 -19.83 15.81
N ALA A 12 -30.83 -19.71 15.20
CA ALA A 12 -32.06 -20.41 15.53
C ALA A 12 -32.73 -20.80 14.21
N GLY A 13 -33.13 -22.05 14.11
CA GLY A 13 -33.59 -22.67 12.88
C GLY A 13 -34.84 -22.03 12.29
N GLY A 14 -34.90 -22.08 10.97
CA GLY A 14 -36.06 -21.75 10.17
C GLY A 14 -35.75 -22.01 8.71
N ALA A 15 -36.37 -23.05 8.15
CA ALA A 15 -36.26 -23.40 6.75
C ALA A 15 -36.84 -22.30 5.86
N GLY A 16 -36.03 -21.84 4.89
CA GLY A 16 -36.46 -20.91 3.85
C GLY A 16 -35.37 -20.86 2.77
N GLU A 17 -35.65 -21.57 1.66
CA GLU A 17 -34.79 -21.48 0.45
C GLU A 17 -34.77 -20.04 -0.08
N GLY A 18 -33.68 -19.33 0.15
CA GLY A 18 -33.37 -18.08 -0.49
C GLY A 18 -31.97 -18.19 -1.10
N LYS A 19 -31.93 -18.25 -2.44
CA LYS A 19 -30.67 -18.13 -3.20
C LYS A 19 -30.05 -16.76 -2.94
N ASN A 20 -29.27 -16.62 -1.90
CA ASN A 20 -28.33 -15.51 -1.75
C ASN A 20 -27.11 -15.82 -2.60
N GLY A 21 -27.05 -15.18 -3.77
CA GLY A 21 -25.83 -15.13 -4.54
C GLY A 21 -24.74 -14.50 -3.69
N ARG A 22 -23.78 -15.31 -3.21
CA ARG A 22 -22.49 -14.80 -2.79
C ARG A 22 -21.91 -14.10 -4.02
N VAL A 23 -21.78 -12.78 -3.95
CA VAL A 23 -20.88 -12.06 -4.84
C VAL A 23 -19.49 -12.59 -4.47
N SER A 24 -18.92 -13.43 -5.34
CA SER A 24 -17.55 -13.88 -5.17
C SER A 24 -16.64 -12.66 -5.21
N ASP A 25 -15.72 -12.52 -4.25
CA ASP A 25 -14.64 -11.52 -4.25
C ASP A 25 -13.73 -11.65 -5.50
N ASP A 26 -13.91 -12.67 -6.30
CA ASP A 26 -13.12 -12.99 -7.50
C ASP A 26 -13.34 -12.04 -8.71
N ALA A 27 -14.12 -10.96 -8.57
CA ALA A 27 -14.44 -10.05 -9.68
C ALA A 27 -14.07 -8.58 -9.39
N PHE A 28 -13.40 -8.26 -8.27
CA PHE A 28 -13.06 -6.87 -7.98
C PHE A 28 -11.71 -6.52 -8.60
N ASP A 29 -11.74 -5.60 -9.58
CA ASP A 29 -10.55 -4.98 -10.13
C ASP A 29 -10.04 -3.89 -9.17
N GLU A 30 -8.88 -4.08 -8.56
CA GLU A 30 -8.23 -3.13 -7.65
C GLU A 30 -7.99 -1.75 -8.29
N PHE A 31 -7.92 -1.68 -9.61
CA PHE A 31 -7.74 -0.46 -10.38
C PHE A 31 -9.05 0.27 -10.73
N SER A 32 -10.21 -0.31 -10.36
CA SER A 32 -11.53 0.26 -10.67
C SER A 32 -11.78 1.65 -10.07
N PHE A 33 -11.00 2.04 -9.05
CA PHE A 33 -11.08 3.38 -8.45
C PHE A 33 -10.26 4.45 -9.18
N LEU A 34 -9.33 4.09 -10.05
CA LEU A 34 -8.47 5.06 -10.73
C LEU A 34 -9.25 6.14 -11.53
N PRO A 35 -10.34 5.81 -12.25
CA PRO A 35 -11.15 6.83 -12.92
C PRO A 35 -11.75 7.86 -11.96
N LEU A 36 -12.23 7.42 -10.79
CA LEU A 36 -12.76 8.32 -9.76
C LEU A 36 -11.67 9.19 -9.15
N GLN A 37 -10.50 8.60 -8.86
CA GLN A 37 -9.35 9.34 -8.34
C GLN A 37 -8.85 10.38 -9.34
N SER A 38 -8.83 10.04 -10.64
CA SER A 38 -8.50 10.99 -11.72
C SER A 38 -9.49 12.15 -11.78
N ALA A 39 -10.80 11.86 -11.67
CA ALA A 39 -11.84 12.87 -11.65
C ALA A 39 -11.76 13.77 -10.39
N ASP A 40 -11.52 13.21 -9.22
CA ASP A 40 -11.31 13.95 -7.97
C ASP A 40 -10.12 14.94 -8.05
N LEU A 41 -9.12 14.60 -8.85
CA LEU A 41 -7.94 15.44 -9.13
C LEU A 41 -8.18 16.47 -10.25
N GLY A 42 -9.34 16.42 -10.93
CA GLY A 42 -9.63 17.30 -12.06
C GLY A 42 -8.78 17.03 -13.29
N LEU A 43 -8.36 15.77 -13.49
CA LEU A 43 -7.55 15.37 -14.63
C LEU A 43 -8.46 14.99 -15.80
N ASP A 44 -8.27 15.64 -16.94
CA ASP A 44 -9.08 15.44 -18.17
C ASP A 44 -8.50 14.37 -19.13
N GLY A 45 -7.37 13.74 -18.75
CA GLY A 45 -6.68 12.74 -19.59
C GLY A 45 -7.21 11.32 -19.39
N PRO A 46 -6.80 10.38 -20.27
CA PRO A 46 -7.10 8.97 -20.07
C PRO A 46 -6.37 8.47 -18.80
N VAL A 47 -7.04 7.58 -18.05
CA VAL A 47 -6.42 6.90 -16.92
C VAL A 47 -5.28 6.02 -17.46
N PRO A 48 -4.07 6.10 -16.89
CA PRO A 48 -2.95 5.28 -17.33
C PRO A 48 -3.26 3.79 -17.11
N ARG A 49 -2.70 2.94 -17.95
CA ARG A 49 -2.70 1.50 -17.68
C ARG A 49 -2.04 1.24 -16.35
N ALA A 50 -2.64 0.36 -15.56
CA ALA A 50 -2.06 -0.11 -14.31
C ALA A 50 -2.10 -1.63 -14.27
N GLU A 51 -1.09 -2.24 -13.65
CA GLU A 51 -1.02 -3.69 -13.48
C GLU A 51 -0.25 -4.05 -12.21
N ARG A 52 -0.59 -5.19 -11.62
CA ARG A 52 0.14 -5.74 -10.48
C ARG A 52 1.26 -6.64 -10.96
N LEU A 53 2.42 -6.45 -10.38
CA LEU A 53 3.63 -7.24 -10.60
C LEU A 53 3.90 -8.11 -9.37
N SER A 54 4.55 -9.25 -9.61
CA SER A 54 4.98 -10.19 -8.57
C SER A 54 6.38 -10.68 -8.87
N LEU A 55 7.24 -10.71 -7.86
CA LEU A 55 8.61 -11.22 -7.93
C LEU A 55 8.81 -12.26 -6.83
N GLU A 56 9.21 -13.47 -7.19
CA GLU A 56 9.67 -14.45 -6.23
C GLU A 56 11.09 -14.11 -5.79
N LEU A 57 11.28 -13.97 -4.48
CA LEU A 57 12.57 -13.69 -3.86
C LEU A 57 13.35 -14.99 -3.63
N PRO A 58 14.69 -14.94 -3.47
CA PRO A 58 15.52 -16.14 -3.32
C PRO A 58 15.16 -17.03 -2.12
N ASP A 59 14.49 -16.50 -1.12
CA ASP A 59 14.01 -17.23 0.06
C ASP A 59 12.58 -17.78 -0.08
N GLY A 60 11.99 -17.70 -1.28
CA GLY A 60 10.63 -18.16 -1.57
C GLY A 60 9.52 -17.19 -1.18
N ARG A 61 9.85 -16.03 -0.60
CA ARG A 61 8.87 -14.96 -0.38
C ARG A 61 8.51 -14.28 -1.70
N THR A 62 7.36 -13.62 -1.74
CA THR A 62 6.91 -12.81 -2.87
C THR A 62 7.00 -11.34 -2.53
N LEU A 63 7.55 -10.54 -3.44
CA LEU A 63 7.43 -9.09 -3.44
C LEU A 63 6.40 -8.69 -4.49
N SER A 64 5.54 -7.73 -4.16
CA SER A 64 4.48 -7.20 -5.02
C SER A 64 4.68 -5.72 -5.30
N ALA A 65 4.24 -5.27 -6.47
CA ALA A 65 4.23 -3.86 -6.84
C ALA A 65 3.09 -3.55 -7.82
N LEU A 66 2.74 -2.28 -7.92
CA LEU A 66 1.88 -1.73 -8.96
C LEU A 66 2.75 -0.97 -9.97
N ARG A 67 2.57 -1.24 -11.26
CA ARG A 67 3.19 -0.50 -12.35
C ARG A 67 2.13 0.32 -13.06
N PHE A 68 2.42 1.60 -13.29
CA PHE A 68 1.54 2.56 -13.98
C PHE A 68 2.20 3.10 -15.23
N GLY A 69 1.37 3.32 -16.26
CA GLY A 69 1.76 3.92 -17.52
C GLY A 69 2.41 2.94 -18.50
N ASP A 70 2.71 3.48 -19.68
CA ASP A 70 3.38 2.73 -20.74
C ASP A 70 4.88 3.02 -20.72
N GLY A 71 5.68 1.97 -20.80
CA GLY A 71 7.13 2.07 -20.78
C GLY A 71 7.78 1.84 -19.40
N PRO A 72 9.12 1.98 -19.32
CA PRO A 72 9.84 1.71 -18.07
C PRO A 72 9.53 2.77 -17.01
N PRO A 73 9.36 2.37 -15.74
CA PRO A 73 9.19 3.31 -14.64
C PRO A 73 10.39 4.26 -14.51
N THR A 74 10.11 5.53 -14.21
CA THR A 74 11.11 6.56 -13.94
C THR A 74 11.09 7.04 -12.48
N VAL A 75 10.01 6.70 -11.77
CA VAL A 75 9.78 7.00 -10.36
C VAL A 75 9.36 5.73 -9.65
N THR A 76 9.97 5.46 -8.50
CA THR A 76 9.61 4.36 -7.60
C THR A 76 9.12 4.90 -6.27
N PHE A 77 7.96 4.42 -5.81
CA PHE A 77 7.30 4.85 -4.58
C PHE A 77 7.29 3.74 -3.53
N LEU A 78 7.58 4.13 -2.26
CA LEU A 78 7.51 3.27 -1.08
C LEU A 78 6.57 3.88 -0.03
N HIS A 79 5.56 3.15 0.37
CA HIS A 79 4.52 3.59 1.30
C HIS A 79 4.94 3.53 2.77
N GLY A 80 4.16 4.14 3.66
CA GLY A 80 4.34 4.10 5.11
C GLY A 80 3.88 2.79 5.75
N ALA A 81 4.23 2.56 7.02
CA ALA A 81 3.78 1.39 7.76
C ALA A 81 2.25 1.29 7.79
N GLY A 82 1.72 0.07 7.66
CA GLY A 82 0.28 -0.23 7.67
C GLY A 82 -0.48 0.20 6.41
N LEU A 83 0.21 0.71 5.40
CA LEU A 83 -0.33 1.06 4.09
C LEU A 83 0.08 0.03 3.02
N ASN A 84 -0.18 0.32 1.76
CA ASN A 84 0.24 -0.49 0.62
C ASN A 84 0.53 0.40 -0.61
N ALA A 85 0.84 -0.20 -1.75
CA ALA A 85 1.18 0.49 -2.98
C ALA A 85 0.10 1.48 -3.47
N HIS A 86 -1.18 1.19 -3.24
CA HIS A 86 -2.30 2.07 -3.61
C HIS A 86 -2.31 3.43 -2.88
N THR A 87 -1.51 3.61 -1.85
CA THR A 87 -1.28 4.93 -1.22
C THR A 87 -0.87 5.98 -2.25
N TRP A 88 -0.21 5.56 -3.32
CA TRP A 88 0.38 6.43 -4.31
C TRP A 88 -0.47 6.67 -5.56
N ASP A 89 -1.63 6.00 -5.70
CA ASP A 89 -2.47 6.08 -6.89
C ASP A 89 -2.73 7.53 -7.32
N SER A 90 -3.27 8.36 -6.44
CA SER A 90 -3.58 9.76 -6.75
C SER A 90 -2.32 10.59 -7.08
N THR A 91 -1.21 10.32 -6.41
CA THR A 91 0.06 11.00 -6.68
C THR A 91 0.58 10.62 -8.07
N ILE A 92 0.55 9.34 -8.42
CA ILE A 92 1.01 8.83 -9.71
C ILE A 92 0.13 9.37 -10.84
N LEU A 93 -1.20 9.38 -10.65
CA LEU A 93 -2.14 9.99 -11.60
C LEU A 93 -1.82 11.46 -11.85
N ALA A 94 -1.57 12.23 -10.78
CA ALA A 94 -1.24 13.65 -10.88
C ALA A 94 0.11 13.92 -11.56
N LEU A 95 1.08 13.04 -11.36
CA LEU A 95 2.40 13.15 -12.01
C LEU A 95 2.36 12.80 -13.49
N GLY A 96 1.50 11.87 -13.89
CA GLY A 96 1.36 11.45 -15.29
C GLY A 96 2.63 10.79 -15.88
N LEU A 97 3.50 10.24 -15.04
CA LEU A 97 4.74 9.57 -15.43
C LEU A 97 4.63 8.05 -15.24
N PRO A 98 5.34 7.24 -16.06
CA PRO A 98 5.50 5.83 -15.79
C PRO A 98 6.13 5.62 -14.41
N ALA A 99 5.46 4.87 -13.54
CA ALA A 99 5.81 4.74 -12.14
C ALA A 99 5.68 3.30 -11.64
N LEU A 100 6.44 3.00 -10.58
CA LEU A 100 6.38 1.77 -9.80
C LEU A 100 6.00 2.13 -8.36
N ALA A 101 5.04 1.44 -7.76
CA ALA A 101 4.73 1.54 -6.34
C ALA A 101 4.88 0.15 -5.72
N ILE A 102 5.81 -0.02 -4.79
CA ILE A 102 6.14 -1.33 -4.20
C ILE A 102 5.37 -1.52 -2.90
N ASP A 103 4.71 -2.68 -2.76
CA ASP A 103 4.22 -3.15 -1.47
C ASP A 103 5.43 -3.59 -0.63
N LEU A 104 5.73 -2.88 0.46
CA LEU A 104 6.83 -3.26 1.35
C LEU A 104 6.58 -4.67 1.94
N PRO A 105 7.62 -5.48 2.22
CA PRO A 105 7.44 -6.77 2.88
C PRO A 105 6.52 -6.68 4.10
N GLY A 106 5.58 -7.63 4.21
CA GLY A 106 4.54 -7.64 5.24
C GLY A 106 3.35 -6.70 5.00
N HIS A 107 3.29 -6.05 3.83
CA HIS A 107 2.23 -5.14 3.44
C HIS A 107 1.66 -5.51 2.07
N GLY A 108 0.43 -5.07 1.79
CA GLY A 108 -0.23 -5.32 0.51
C GLY A 108 -0.22 -6.80 0.16
N ASP A 109 0.24 -7.12 -1.05
CA ASP A 109 0.37 -8.49 -1.54
C ASP A 109 1.80 -9.06 -1.43
N SER A 110 2.71 -8.34 -0.75
CA SER A 110 4.03 -8.84 -0.41
C SER A 110 3.99 -9.81 0.78
N SER A 111 4.82 -10.85 0.73
CA SER A 111 4.95 -11.84 1.81
C SER A 111 5.42 -11.23 3.12
N TRP A 112 4.97 -11.82 4.23
CA TRP A 112 5.48 -11.52 5.56
C TRP A 112 6.90 -12.05 5.73
N ARG A 113 7.66 -11.42 6.63
CA ARG A 113 9.00 -11.84 7.03
C ARG A 113 8.93 -12.72 8.28
N ASP A 114 9.61 -13.87 8.25
CA ASP A 114 9.67 -14.79 9.40
C ASP A 114 10.42 -14.19 10.58
N ASP A 115 11.41 -13.31 10.30
CA ASP A 115 12.23 -12.64 11.33
C ASP A 115 11.57 -11.42 11.97
N ALA A 116 10.37 -11.06 11.51
CA ALA A 116 9.63 -9.85 11.91
C ALA A 116 10.46 -8.54 11.88
N ALA A 117 11.52 -8.47 11.05
CA ALA A 117 12.40 -7.31 10.94
C ALA A 117 11.83 -6.28 9.95
N TYR A 118 10.91 -5.46 10.41
CA TYR A 118 10.25 -4.42 9.60
C TYR A 118 10.87 -3.04 9.82
N VAL A 119 12.17 -2.93 9.59
CA VAL A 119 12.93 -1.67 9.65
C VAL A 119 13.60 -1.39 8.30
N GLY A 120 13.79 -0.12 7.95
CA GLY A 120 14.29 0.28 6.63
C GLY A 120 15.49 -0.52 6.12
N PRO A 121 16.59 -0.67 6.88
CA PRO A 121 17.75 -1.45 6.45
C PRO A 121 17.47 -2.94 6.18
N ALA A 122 16.49 -3.54 6.86
CA ALA A 122 16.11 -4.94 6.65
C ALA A 122 15.19 -5.13 5.44
N LEU A 123 14.40 -4.10 5.08
CA LEU A 123 13.50 -4.12 3.93
C LEU A 123 14.20 -3.73 2.62
N ALA A 124 15.30 -2.98 2.70
CA ALA A 124 16.01 -2.44 1.54
C ALA A 124 16.49 -3.49 0.53
N PRO A 125 17.00 -4.68 0.92
CA PRO A 125 17.41 -5.70 -0.04
C PRO A 125 16.26 -6.22 -0.90
N ASP A 126 15.07 -6.42 -0.32
CA ASP A 126 13.90 -6.91 -1.04
C ASP A 126 13.40 -5.84 -2.04
N VAL A 127 13.35 -4.57 -1.60
CA VAL A 127 13.00 -3.43 -2.47
C VAL A 127 14.00 -3.26 -3.61
N ALA A 128 15.31 -3.37 -3.33
CA ALA A 128 16.34 -3.29 -4.35
C ALA A 128 16.20 -4.42 -5.39
N ALA A 129 15.88 -5.64 -4.97
CA ALA A 129 15.60 -6.74 -5.87
C ALA A 129 14.40 -6.45 -6.80
N GLY A 130 13.33 -5.86 -6.26
CA GLY A 130 12.19 -5.41 -7.07
C GLY A 130 12.57 -4.30 -8.07
N MET A 131 13.36 -3.32 -7.65
CA MET A 131 13.85 -2.27 -8.55
C MET A 131 14.73 -2.85 -9.65
N ASP A 132 15.65 -3.76 -9.35
CA ASP A 132 16.46 -4.47 -10.36
C ASP A 132 15.59 -5.24 -11.37
N ALA A 133 14.48 -5.84 -10.92
CA ALA A 133 13.64 -6.66 -11.78
C ALA A 133 12.67 -5.84 -12.65
N TRP A 134 12.27 -4.65 -12.20
CA TRP A 134 11.14 -3.92 -12.80
C TRP A 134 11.50 -2.54 -13.35
N THR A 135 12.76 -2.10 -13.22
CA THR A 135 13.22 -0.81 -13.75
C THR A 135 14.47 -0.99 -14.59
N ASP A 136 14.63 -0.13 -15.61
CA ASP A 136 15.74 -0.20 -16.57
C ASP A 136 16.81 0.88 -16.33
N SER A 137 16.59 1.76 -15.36
CA SER A 137 17.46 2.91 -15.09
C SER A 137 17.36 3.37 -13.63
N PRO A 138 18.35 4.12 -13.12
CA PRO A 138 18.28 4.70 -11.78
C PRO A 138 17.05 5.57 -11.59
N GLN A 139 16.33 5.36 -10.49
CA GLN A 139 15.02 5.91 -10.22
C GLN A 139 15.05 7.22 -9.43
N LEU A 140 14.04 8.08 -9.62
CA LEU A 140 13.61 8.98 -8.56
C LEU A 140 12.91 8.11 -7.50
N LEU A 141 13.56 7.90 -6.35
CA LEU A 141 13.03 7.06 -5.27
C LEU A 141 12.32 7.94 -4.24
N VAL A 142 11.02 7.73 -4.08
CA VAL A 142 10.16 8.48 -3.15
C VAL A 142 9.67 7.56 -2.04
N GLY A 143 9.90 7.91 -0.79
CA GLY A 143 9.47 7.11 0.34
C GLY A 143 8.83 7.92 1.45
N GLN A 144 7.72 7.43 1.98
CA GLN A 144 7.02 8.03 3.11
C GLN A 144 7.24 7.21 4.38
N SER A 145 7.59 7.87 5.50
CA SER A 145 7.70 7.25 6.82
C SER A 145 8.61 5.99 6.78
N LEU A 146 8.08 4.79 7.05
CA LEU A 146 8.83 3.52 6.91
C LEU A 146 9.42 3.37 5.50
N GLY A 147 8.65 3.72 4.45
CA GLY A 147 9.12 3.75 3.07
C GLY A 147 10.27 4.74 2.87
N GLY A 148 10.26 5.89 3.57
CA GLY A 148 11.35 6.86 3.57
C GLY A 148 12.64 6.33 4.19
N LEU A 149 12.54 5.63 5.33
CA LEU A 149 13.68 4.94 5.95
C LEU A 149 14.22 3.82 5.06
N THR A 150 13.32 3.09 4.41
CA THR A 150 13.69 2.03 3.47
C THR A 150 14.36 2.61 2.23
N ALA A 151 13.82 3.69 1.67
CA ALA A 151 14.38 4.39 0.52
C ALA A 151 15.79 4.93 0.80
N ALA A 152 16.01 5.52 1.99
CA ALA A 152 17.32 5.97 2.42
C ALA A 152 18.32 4.80 2.56
N ALA A 153 17.86 3.65 3.05
CA ALA A 153 18.68 2.45 3.15
C ALA A 153 19.01 1.86 1.77
N VAL A 154 18.06 1.85 0.83
CA VAL A 154 18.30 1.47 -0.58
C VAL A 154 19.34 2.39 -1.20
N ALA A 155 19.16 3.72 -1.08
CA ALA A 155 20.13 4.70 -1.63
C ALA A 155 21.54 4.52 -1.07
N ALA A 156 21.67 4.12 0.20
CA ALA A 156 22.97 3.86 0.84
C ALA A 156 23.60 2.52 0.40
N GLN A 157 22.78 1.46 0.22
CA GLN A 157 23.25 0.11 -0.12
C GLN A 157 23.39 -0.10 -1.63
N ARG A 158 22.55 0.53 -2.44
CA ARG A 158 22.44 0.40 -3.89
C ARG A 158 22.30 1.77 -4.56
N PRO A 159 23.34 2.65 -4.43
CA PRO A 159 23.32 3.97 -5.02
C PRO A 159 23.18 3.95 -6.56
N ASP A 160 23.52 2.84 -7.19
CA ASP A 160 23.34 2.59 -8.62
C ASP A 160 21.87 2.57 -9.06
N LEU A 161 20.93 2.26 -8.17
CA LEU A 161 19.50 2.22 -8.45
C LEU A 161 18.81 3.58 -8.23
N VAL A 162 19.47 4.54 -7.58
CA VAL A 162 18.82 5.77 -7.12
C VAL A 162 19.49 6.99 -7.76
N ARG A 163 18.75 7.69 -8.63
CA ARG A 163 19.16 8.97 -9.22
C ARG A 163 18.94 10.12 -8.25
N GLU A 164 17.80 10.13 -7.61
CA GLU A 164 17.35 11.16 -6.66
C GLU A 164 16.53 10.50 -5.56
N LEU A 165 16.58 11.06 -4.35
CA LEU A 165 15.83 10.56 -3.20
C LEU A 165 14.92 11.65 -2.63
N VAL A 166 13.64 11.33 -2.47
CA VAL A 166 12.66 12.15 -1.77
C VAL A 166 12.15 11.40 -0.55
N VAL A 167 12.32 11.99 0.63
CA VAL A 167 11.86 11.44 1.90
C VAL A 167 10.73 12.31 2.45
N ILE A 168 9.59 11.70 2.73
CA ILE A 168 8.37 12.37 3.17
C ILE A 168 8.04 11.91 4.58
N ASP A 169 7.71 12.89 5.45
CA ASP A 169 7.18 12.70 6.80
C ASP A 169 8.08 11.83 7.70
N ILE A 170 9.39 11.92 7.53
CA ILE A 170 10.38 11.30 8.40
C ILE A 170 11.75 11.96 8.23
N THR A 171 12.53 11.99 9.31
CA THR A 171 13.92 12.45 9.29
C THR A 171 14.83 11.44 9.99
N PRO A 172 16.13 11.35 9.64
CA PRO A 172 17.09 10.58 10.42
C PRO A 172 17.11 11.05 11.88
N GLY A 173 17.17 10.11 12.83
CA GLY A 173 17.23 10.44 14.26
C GLY A 173 15.90 10.76 14.91
N ILE A 174 14.77 10.29 14.34
CA ILE A 174 13.45 10.39 14.98
C ILE A 174 13.49 9.85 16.41
N ASP A 175 12.96 10.67 17.34
CA ASP A 175 12.67 10.22 18.70
C ASP A 175 11.53 9.18 18.66
N PRO A 176 11.78 7.92 19.07
CA PRO A 176 10.73 6.90 19.10
C PRO A 176 9.55 7.27 20.02
N ASN A 177 9.72 8.22 20.92
CA ASN A 177 8.69 8.70 21.85
C ASN A 177 8.01 9.99 21.38
N GLY A 178 8.41 10.52 20.24
CA GLY A 178 7.87 11.76 19.66
C GLY A 178 6.56 11.57 18.89
N GLY A 179 6.34 12.41 17.84
CA GLY A 179 5.08 12.51 17.08
C GLY A 179 4.51 11.26 16.44
N ALA A 180 5.25 10.15 16.43
CA ALA A 180 4.75 8.84 16.00
C ALA A 180 3.78 8.17 17.01
N SER A 181 3.49 8.79 18.15
CA SER A 181 2.59 8.22 19.18
C SER A 181 1.17 7.99 18.65
N GLN A 182 0.60 8.94 17.90
CA GLN A 182 -0.75 8.82 17.33
C GLN A 182 -0.84 7.69 16.30
N ILE A 183 0.19 7.53 15.47
CA ILE A 183 0.26 6.45 14.49
C ILE A 183 0.37 5.10 15.21
N ARG A 184 1.19 5.01 16.26
CA ARG A 184 1.28 3.80 17.08
C ARG A 184 -0.05 3.48 17.78
N GLU A 185 -0.76 4.49 18.28
CA GLU A 185 -2.06 4.32 18.91
C GLU A 185 -3.12 3.85 17.89
N PHE A 186 -3.07 4.34 16.66
CA PHE A 186 -3.92 3.86 15.58
C PHE A 186 -3.67 2.38 15.32
N PHE A 187 -2.41 1.95 15.16
CA PHE A 187 -2.04 0.55 14.91
C PHE A 187 -2.13 -0.36 16.13
N ALA A 188 -2.10 0.18 17.35
CA ALA A 188 -2.33 -0.58 18.59
C ALA A 188 -3.83 -0.94 18.80
N GLY A 189 -4.72 -0.47 17.91
CA GLY A 189 -6.13 -0.86 17.91
C GLY A 189 -6.35 -2.31 17.48
N PRO A 190 -7.62 -2.76 17.40
CA PRO A 190 -7.96 -4.10 16.93
C PRO A 190 -7.38 -4.38 15.54
N SER A 191 -6.89 -5.60 15.33
CA SER A 191 -6.52 -6.10 13.99
C SER A 191 -7.74 -6.50 13.17
N ASP A 192 -8.82 -6.88 13.87
CA ASP A 192 -10.06 -7.39 13.27
C ASP A 192 -11.21 -6.42 13.57
N TRP A 193 -12.01 -6.14 12.56
CA TRP A 193 -13.09 -5.18 12.59
C TRP A 193 -14.40 -5.84 12.18
N ALA A 194 -15.52 -5.43 12.74
CA ALA A 194 -16.84 -5.96 12.39
C ALA A 194 -17.27 -5.49 10.98
N SER A 195 -16.80 -4.32 10.54
CA SER A 195 -17.11 -3.78 9.22
C SER A 195 -16.02 -2.83 8.72
N ARG A 196 -15.98 -2.60 7.40
CA ARG A 196 -15.15 -1.56 6.80
C ARG A 196 -15.55 -0.16 7.27
N GLU A 197 -16.82 0.06 7.57
CA GLU A 197 -17.34 1.35 8.05
C GLU A 197 -16.73 1.76 9.40
N GLU A 198 -16.60 0.82 10.34
CA GLU A 198 -15.91 1.07 11.62
C GLU A 198 -14.45 1.46 11.41
N LEU A 199 -13.77 0.80 10.47
CA LEU A 199 -12.38 1.13 10.13
C LEU A 199 -12.26 2.50 9.46
N VAL A 200 -13.22 2.88 8.60
CA VAL A 200 -13.31 4.23 8.00
C VAL A 200 -13.49 5.28 9.09
N ASP A 201 -14.44 5.08 10.01
CA ASP A 201 -14.70 6.03 11.10
C ASP A 201 -13.48 6.19 12.01
N ARG A 202 -12.78 5.09 12.30
CA ARG A 202 -11.53 5.16 13.03
C ARG A 202 -10.44 5.92 12.26
N ALA A 203 -10.23 5.63 10.98
CA ALA A 203 -9.26 6.35 10.17
C ALA A 203 -9.52 7.86 10.18
N LEU A 204 -10.78 8.27 10.01
CA LEU A 204 -11.19 9.68 10.06
C LEU A 204 -10.97 10.29 11.44
N SER A 205 -11.22 9.55 12.52
CA SER A 205 -10.99 10.04 13.89
C SER A 205 -9.53 10.35 14.21
N PHE A 206 -8.61 9.71 13.49
CA PHE A 206 -7.17 9.98 13.56
C PHE A 206 -6.69 10.97 12.48
N GLY A 207 -7.60 11.58 11.72
CA GLY A 207 -7.28 12.54 10.65
C GLY A 207 -6.70 11.88 9.39
N LEU A 208 -6.86 10.57 9.23
CA LEU A 208 -6.38 9.82 8.07
C LEU A 208 -7.44 9.80 6.96
N GLY A 209 -7.00 9.81 5.70
CA GLY A 209 -7.86 9.65 4.53
C GLY A 209 -8.50 10.94 3.99
N GLY A 210 -8.39 12.08 4.67
CA GLY A 210 -8.92 13.35 4.21
C GLY A 210 -10.46 13.37 4.16
N THR A 211 -11.08 13.20 3.01
CA THR A 211 -12.54 13.08 2.89
C THR A 211 -13.02 11.67 3.21
N ARG A 212 -14.31 11.52 3.62
CA ARG A 212 -14.90 10.20 3.86
C ARG A 212 -14.79 9.30 2.63
N ALA A 213 -15.07 9.80 1.43
CA ALA A 213 -14.97 9.02 0.20
C ALA A 213 -13.54 8.53 -0.08
N ALA A 214 -12.51 9.35 0.20
CA ALA A 214 -11.11 8.94 0.08
C ALA A 214 -10.73 7.90 1.16
N ALA A 215 -11.22 8.07 2.39
CA ALA A 215 -11.01 7.10 3.47
C ALA A 215 -11.66 5.74 3.16
N GLU A 216 -12.89 5.74 2.61
CA GLU A 216 -13.59 4.51 2.18
C GLU A 216 -12.78 3.76 1.11
N ARG A 217 -12.28 4.44 0.09
CA ARG A 217 -11.40 3.83 -0.93
C ARG A 217 -10.11 3.28 -0.31
N GLY A 218 -9.45 4.08 0.52
CA GLY A 218 -8.22 3.68 1.20
C GLY A 218 -8.43 2.45 2.09
N VAL A 219 -9.48 2.42 2.88
CA VAL A 219 -9.85 1.27 3.72
C VAL A 219 -10.15 0.05 2.85
N PHE A 220 -10.91 0.23 1.76
CA PHE A 220 -11.25 -0.86 0.85
C PHE A 220 -9.98 -1.51 0.28
N LEU A 221 -9.05 -0.71 -0.23
CA LEU A 221 -7.80 -1.19 -0.83
C LEU A 221 -6.78 -1.73 0.19
N ASN A 222 -6.92 -1.39 1.48
CA ASN A 222 -6.02 -1.81 2.56
C ASN A 222 -6.61 -2.87 3.51
N SER A 223 -7.83 -3.36 3.25
CA SER A 223 -8.49 -4.38 4.09
C SER A 223 -8.87 -5.60 3.27
N ARG A 224 -8.84 -6.78 3.89
CA ARG A 224 -9.36 -8.04 3.34
C ARG A 224 -10.52 -8.55 4.17
N VAL A 225 -11.47 -9.27 3.53
CA VAL A 225 -12.60 -9.94 4.17
C VAL A 225 -12.24 -11.38 4.45
#